data_4130321e33f64ff97076b412362ade3e
#
_entry.id   4130321e33f64ff97076b412362ade3e
#
_cell.length_a   1.000
_cell.length_b   1.000
_cell.length_c   1.000
_cell.angle_alpha   90.00
_cell.angle_beta   90.00
_cell.angle_gamma   90.00
#
_symmetry.space_group_name_H-M   'P 1'
#
loop_
_entity.id
_entity.type
_entity.pdbx_description
1 polymer ?
#
loop_
_entity_poly.entity_id
_entity_poly.type
_entity_poly.pdbx_seq_one_letter_code
_entity_poly.pdbx_strand_id
1 'polypeptide(L)' 'MVEIKSINKHYEVYKDGEFWCSADTRHEAEQDRAEAEVEKEDRE' A
#
# COMPACT_ATOMS: atom_id res chain seq x y z
N MET A 1 -2.81 7.80 6.32
CA MET A 1 -3.86 6.98 5.73
C MET A 1 -3.31 6.26 4.51
N VAL A 2 -3.60 5.01 4.37
CA VAL A 2 -3.08 4.19 3.29
C VAL A 2 -4.20 3.81 2.34
N GLU A 3 -3.96 3.95 1.04
CA GLU A 3 -4.97 3.65 0.06
C GLU A 3 -4.43 2.71 -0.98
N ILE A 4 -5.30 1.92 -1.59
CA ILE A 4 -4.96 1.04 -2.66
C ILE A 4 -5.69 1.50 -3.90
N LYS A 5 -4.96 1.68 -5.00
CA LYS A 5 -5.56 2.09 -6.26
C LYS A 5 -5.39 1.00 -7.29
N SER A 6 -6.43 0.75 -8.04
CA SER A 6 -6.40 -0.26 -9.09
C SER A 6 -6.16 0.44 -10.41
N ILE A 7 -5.04 0.13 -11.05
CA ILE A 7 -4.67 0.78 -12.28
C ILE A 7 -4.33 -0.25 -13.32
N ASN A 8 -5.12 -0.29 -14.40
CA ASN A 8 -4.89 -1.27 -15.43
C ASN A 8 -4.84 -2.67 -14.85
N LYS A 9 -3.76 -3.31 -14.91
CA LYS A 9 -3.68 -4.69 -14.45
C LYS A 9 -2.87 -4.84 -13.19
N HIS A 10 -2.72 -3.78 -12.45
CA HIS A 10 -1.96 -3.90 -11.22
C HIS A 10 -2.55 -2.97 -10.18
N TYR A 11 -2.00 -3.02 -8.98
CA TYR A 11 -2.46 -2.19 -7.89
C TYR A 11 -1.32 -1.35 -7.38
N GLU A 12 -1.64 -0.17 -6.89
CA GLU A 12 -0.62 0.70 -6.30
C GLU A 12 -1.07 1.09 -4.92
N VAL A 13 -0.14 1.08 -3.99
CA VAL A 13 -0.42 1.43 -2.60
C VAL A 13 0.15 2.80 -2.33
N TYR A 14 -0.68 3.67 -1.79
CA TYR A 14 -0.26 5.04 -1.48
C TYR A 14 -0.39 5.27 0.01
N LYS A 15 0.55 5.98 0.57
CA LYS A 15 0.53 6.28 1.98
C LYS A 15 0.58 7.78 2.15
N ASP A 16 -0.46 8.35 2.75
CA ASP A 16 -0.54 9.79 2.99
C ASP A 16 -0.38 10.56 1.69
N GLY A 17 -0.93 10.03 0.61
CA GLY A 17 -0.88 10.73 -0.65
C GLY A 17 0.37 10.48 -1.46
N GLU A 18 1.29 9.67 -0.95
CA GLU A 18 2.52 9.42 -1.68
C GLU A 18 2.61 7.96 -2.08
N PHE A 19 3.21 7.71 -3.22
CA PHE A 19 3.37 6.35 -3.70
C PHE A 19 4.21 5.55 -2.71
N TRP A 20 3.72 4.37 -2.36
CA TRP A 20 4.43 3.51 -1.42
C TRP A 20 5.02 2.33 -2.16
N CYS A 21 4.20 1.56 -2.84
CA CYS A 21 4.69 0.42 -3.60
C CYS A 21 3.60 -0.04 -4.54
N SER A 22 3.93 -0.99 -5.39
CA SER A 22 2.96 -1.52 -6.33
C SER A 22 2.89 -3.02 -6.14
N ALA A 23 1.80 -3.62 -6.60
CA ALA A 23 1.57 -5.03 -6.46
C ALA A 23 0.84 -5.56 -7.68
N ASP A 24 1.11 -6.80 -8.03
CA ASP A 24 0.47 -7.39 -9.19
C ASP A 24 -0.92 -7.91 -8.88
N THR A 25 -1.20 -8.23 -7.62
CA THR A 25 -2.50 -8.76 -7.25
C THR A 25 -3.02 -8.00 -6.06
N ARG A 26 -4.34 -8.09 -5.88
CA ARG A 26 -4.94 -7.42 -4.76
C ARG A 26 -4.46 -7.97 -3.44
N HIS A 27 -4.24 -9.26 -3.40
CA HIS A 27 -3.78 -9.88 -2.17
C HIS A 27 -2.46 -9.27 -1.73
N GLU A 28 -1.54 -9.08 -2.66
CA GLU A 28 -0.28 -8.49 -2.32
C GLU A 28 -0.46 -7.03 -1.95
N ALA A 29 -1.36 -6.34 -2.63
CA ALA A 29 -1.57 -4.94 -2.32
C ALA A 29 -2.07 -4.78 -0.89
N GLU A 30 -2.92 -5.69 -0.45
CA GLU A 30 -3.44 -5.58 0.90
C GLU A 30 -2.37 -5.88 1.92
N GLN A 31 -1.46 -6.79 1.60
CA GLN A 31 -0.36 -7.05 2.52
C GLN A 31 0.56 -5.84 2.60
N ASP A 32 0.81 -5.21 1.47
CA ASP A 32 1.66 -4.03 1.47
C ASP A 32 0.99 -2.91 2.24
N ARG A 33 -0.32 -2.79 2.12
CA ARG A 33 -1.02 -1.76 2.84
C ARG A 33 -0.91 -1.97 4.33
N ALA A 34 -1.03 -3.22 4.77
CA ALA A 34 -0.93 -3.51 6.19
C ALA A 34 0.47 -3.18 6.69
N GLU A 35 1.48 -3.48 5.89
CA GLU A 35 2.83 -3.17 6.32
C GLU A 35 3.05 -1.68 6.40
N ALA A 36 2.48 -0.93 5.47
CA ALA A 36 2.65 0.50 5.50
C ALA A 36 2.03 1.10 6.75
N GLU A 37 0.90 0.56 7.17
CA GLU A 37 0.26 1.07 8.36
C GLU A 37 1.04 0.69 9.61
N VAL A 38 1.56 -0.49 9.63
CA VAL A 38 2.29 -0.95 10.81
C VAL A 38 3.61 -0.19 10.92
N GLU A 39 4.26 0.03 9.79
CA GLU A 39 5.52 0.70 9.86
C GLU A 39 5.40 2.06 10.49
N LYS A 40 4.28 2.70 10.28
CA LYS A 40 4.11 3.98 10.86
C LYS A 40 4.18 3.95 12.35
N GLU A 41 3.67 2.88 12.97
CA GLU A 41 3.69 2.81 14.38
C GLU A 41 4.98 2.35 14.89
N ASP A 42 5.71 1.66 14.14
CA ASP A 42 6.93 1.13 14.57
C ASP A 42 7.93 2.14 14.89
N ARG A 43 7.78 3.33 14.60
CA ARG A 43 8.63 4.27 14.86
C ARG A 43 8.72 4.60 16.12
N GLU A 44 8.90 4.70 16.86
CA GLU A 44 8.93 4.93 18.05
C GLU A 44 9.63 5.66 18.42
#